data_e72650fb7e25841b6565c482824c8133
#
_entry.id   e72650fb7e25841b6565c482824c8133
#
_cell.length_a   1.000
_cell.length_b   1.000
_cell.length_c   1.000
_cell.angle_alpha   90.00
_cell.angle_beta   90.00
_cell.angle_gamma   90.00
#
_symmetry.space_group_name_H-M   'P 1'
#
loop_
_entity.id
_entity.type
_entity.pdbx_description
1 polymer ?
#
loop_
_entity_poly.entity_id
_entity_poly.type
_entity_poly.pdbx_seq_one_letter_code
_entity_poly.pdbx_strand_id
1 'polypeptide(L)'
;KMSSRNLTLAGLTRQGEINVDVLDSDASAKLAMWFEDRWGDRWCLDISRELVDIIDESWASEKSTPPYHVYLKMAYHLAQEARVGLAEFQIPKVFGDTLFDFQIAAVKIAAHHLNKRGGVLIGDVVGLGKSMMATALARIFEDDYHTETLIVCPKNLVPMWEDYVHAYQLRARVLSLSAVIGELPEKTRRYRVVLIDESHNLRNKEGKRYRAIRDYIERNDSLCILLSATPYNKTWLDLSAQLGLFLRDAADLGIRPEKYLAALGGEQEFIRRHQCPVRSLAAFEKSPDPDDWRDLMRLYMVRRTRGFIVQNYARTDPELQRQYLQFADGRKSYFPARLPRNVKFAIDDADPADPYGRLYSYQVVNTINALTLPRYGLGNYLAPRPKTPPTPQQAAIISGLSRAGSRLMGFCRTNLFKRLESAGPAFLLSIERHVLRNFVFLHALENGLELPLGTQGAELLDSRDEDEDAEEALEAEDDDEVAIDSPLPGGEG
;
A
#
# COMPACT_ATOMS: atom_id res chain seq x y z
N LYS A 1 55.62 -17.75 6.46
CA LYS A 1 54.37 -17.09 5.98
C LYS A 1 54.00 -16.03 6.99
N MET A 2 53.96 -14.78 6.60
CA MET A 2 53.36 -13.72 7.41
C MET A 2 51.99 -13.41 6.85
N SER A 3 51.00 -13.41 7.64
CA SER A 3 49.62 -13.04 7.30
C SER A 3 49.14 -12.00 8.29
N SER A 4 48.65 -10.89 7.83
CA SER A 4 48.04 -9.83 8.68
C SER A 4 46.51 -9.87 8.57
N ARG A 5 45.91 -10.97 9.01
CA ARG A 5 44.44 -11.04 9.04
C ARG A 5 43.89 -10.39 10.29
N ASN A 6 43.17 -9.30 10.10
CA ASN A 6 42.37 -8.71 11.15
C ASN A 6 41.10 -9.53 11.40
N LEU A 7 40.87 -10.00 12.60
CA LEU A 7 39.64 -10.68 13.04
C LEU A 7 38.45 -9.70 13.18
N THR A 8 38.36 -8.75 12.29
CA THR A 8 37.19 -7.84 12.16
C THR A 8 36.27 -8.31 11.05
N LEU A 9 35.00 -7.98 11.12
CA LEU A 9 34.03 -8.29 10.06
C LEU A 9 34.50 -7.71 8.70
N ALA A 10 35.13 -6.53 8.71
CA ALA A 10 35.69 -5.91 7.51
C ALA A 10 36.89 -6.70 6.98
N GLY A 11 37.80 -7.16 7.83
CA GLY A 11 38.95 -7.98 7.45
C GLY A 11 38.56 -9.35 6.90
N LEU A 12 37.45 -9.93 7.42
CA LEU A 12 36.96 -11.23 6.95
C LEU A 12 36.15 -11.17 5.65
N THR A 13 35.55 -10.02 5.33
CA THR A 13 34.57 -9.94 4.24
C THR A 13 34.88 -8.92 3.15
N ARG A 14 35.70 -7.87 3.41
CA ARG A 14 35.82 -6.71 2.53
C ARG A 14 37.24 -6.24 2.25
N GLN A 15 38.23 -6.62 3.05
CA GLN A 15 39.62 -6.22 2.86
C GLN A 15 40.39 -7.32 2.14
N GLY A 16 40.97 -6.97 0.99
CA GLY A 16 41.98 -7.82 0.31
C GLY A 16 43.27 -7.81 1.11
N GLU A 17 43.78 -8.99 1.48
CA GLU A 17 45.03 -9.13 2.18
C GLU A 17 46.06 -9.81 1.29
N ILE A 18 47.26 -9.29 1.32
CA ILE A 18 48.40 -9.86 0.58
C ILE A 18 49.25 -10.70 1.56
N ASN A 19 49.38 -11.97 1.26
CA ASN A 19 50.31 -12.84 1.94
C ASN A 19 51.63 -12.87 1.17
N VAL A 20 52.74 -12.59 1.84
CA VAL A 20 54.07 -12.66 1.25
C VAL A 20 54.86 -13.77 1.89
N ASP A 21 55.38 -14.69 1.10
CA ASP A 21 56.29 -15.70 1.56
C ASP A 21 57.74 -15.16 1.47
N VAL A 22 58.42 -15.05 2.63
CA VAL A 22 59.82 -14.63 2.70
C VAL A 22 60.68 -15.88 2.68
N LEU A 23 61.40 -16.08 1.58
CA LEU A 23 62.27 -17.24 1.37
C LEU A 23 63.72 -17.01 1.79
N ASP A 24 64.12 -15.76 1.99
CA ASP A 24 65.47 -15.40 2.47
C ASP A 24 65.62 -15.74 3.96
N SER A 25 66.64 -16.49 4.30
CA SER A 25 66.85 -17.00 5.69
C SER A 25 67.23 -15.90 6.68
N ASP A 26 67.97 -14.86 6.25
CA ASP A 26 68.34 -13.73 7.10
C ASP A 26 67.14 -12.82 7.32
N ALA A 27 66.39 -12.56 6.30
CA ALA A 27 65.16 -11.78 6.44
C ALA A 27 64.11 -12.48 7.28
N SER A 28 63.92 -13.80 7.15
CA SER A 28 63.03 -14.57 8.00
C SER A 28 63.46 -14.66 9.46
N ALA A 29 64.79 -14.75 9.73
CA ALA A 29 65.33 -14.69 11.08
C ALA A 29 65.12 -13.32 11.74
N LYS A 30 65.30 -12.21 11.00
CA LYS A 30 65.02 -10.86 11.52
C LYS A 30 63.55 -10.63 11.77
N LEU A 31 62.67 -11.18 10.96
CA LEU A 31 61.23 -11.11 11.15
C LEU A 31 60.78 -11.95 12.37
N ALA A 32 61.42 -13.11 12.60
CA ALA A 32 61.14 -13.93 13.75
C ALA A 32 61.58 -13.23 15.05
N MET A 33 62.80 -12.66 15.07
CA MET A 33 63.26 -11.86 16.21
C MET A 33 62.36 -10.65 16.48
N TRP A 34 61.94 -9.94 15.44
CA TRP A 34 61.01 -8.82 15.59
C TRP A 34 59.65 -9.27 16.18
N PHE A 35 59.19 -10.43 15.74
CA PHE A 35 57.93 -11.00 16.26
C PHE A 35 58.07 -11.41 17.74
N GLU A 36 59.16 -12.10 18.12
CA GLU A 36 59.43 -12.50 19.50
C GLU A 36 59.56 -11.31 20.46
N ASP A 37 60.27 -10.24 20.01
CA ASP A 37 60.38 -9.00 20.77
C ASP A 37 58.99 -8.38 21.04
N ARG A 38 58.09 -8.38 20.03
CA ARG A 38 56.73 -7.84 20.14
C ARG A 38 55.82 -8.74 20.93
N TRP A 39 55.98 -10.04 20.79
CA TRP A 39 55.20 -11.04 21.53
C TRP A 39 55.49 -11.00 23.01
N GLY A 40 56.75 -10.77 23.40
CA GLY A 40 57.22 -10.60 24.76
C GLY A 40 57.01 -9.21 25.38
N ASP A 41 56.48 -8.25 24.64
CA ASP A 41 56.25 -6.88 25.12
C ASP A 41 55.13 -6.86 26.16
N ARG A 42 55.35 -6.05 27.23
CA ARG A 42 54.36 -5.85 28.32
C ARG A 42 52.97 -5.38 27.85
N TRP A 43 52.89 -4.87 26.64
CA TRP A 43 51.63 -4.47 26.02
C TRP A 43 50.94 -5.57 25.20
N CYS A 44 51.60 -6.69 25.01
CA CYS A 44 51.03 -7.88 24.38
C CYS A 44 50.28 -8.69 25.43
N LEU A 45 48.98 -8.74 25.35
CA LEU A 45 48.16 -9.51 26.26
C LEU A 45 47.84 -10.88 25.62
N ASP A 46 48.10 -11.95 26.37
CA ASP A 46 47.67 -13.28 25.97
C ASP A 46 46.16 -13.45 26.27
N ILE A 47 45.36 -13.41 25.24
CA ILE A 47 43.89 -13.60 25.31
C ILE A 47 43.49 -15.01 24.87
N SER A 48 44.42 -15.95 24.80
CA SER A 48 44.18 -17.29 24.27
C SER A 48 43.10 -18.03 25.06
N ARG A 49 43.10 -17.88 26.38
CA ARG A 49 42.10 -18.53 27.25
C ARG A 49 40.71 -17.91 27.04
N GLU A 50 40.61 -16.60 27.07
CA GLU A 50 39.38 -15.88 26.87
C GLU A 50 38.80 -16.14 25.46
N LEU A 51 39.69 -16.27 24.45
CA LEU A 51 39.27 -16.62 23.10
C LEU A 51 38.75 -18.05 23.00
N VAL A 52 39.42 -19.02 23.69
CA VAL A 52 38.95 -20.40 23.77
C VAL A 52 37.61 -20.48 24.49
N ASP A 53 37.42 -19.75 25.59
CA ASP A 53 36.16 -19.72 26.32
C ASP A 53 35.03 -19.16 25.42
N ILE A 54 35.29 -18.07 24.70
CA ILE A 54 34.33 -17.49 23.76
C ILE A 54 34.00 -18.46 22.62
N ILE A 55 35.00 -19.19 22.08
CA ILE A 55 34.78 -20.18 21.01
C ILE A 55 33.98 -21.37 21.56
N ASP A 56 34.31 -21.84 22.77
CA ASP A 56 33.61 -22.95 23.42
C ASP A 56 32.17 -22.64 23.77
N GLU A 57 31.87 -21.38 24.07
CA GLU A 57 30.51 -20.89 24.28
C GLU A 57 29.79 -20.54 22.96
N SER A 58 30.52 -20.44 21.83
CA SER A 58 29.98 -20.09 20.55
C SER A 58 29.43 -21.30 19.79
N TRP A 59 28.69 -21.02 18.71
CA TRP A 59 28.24 -22.05 17.77
C TRP A 59 29.39 -22.74 17.00
N ALA A 60 30.59 -22.16 17.01
CA ALA A 60 31.79 -22.69 16.35
C ALA A 60 32.57 -23.68 17.24
N SER A 61 32.07 -23.98 18.43
CA SER A 61 32.68 -25.01 19.30
C SER A 61 32.59 -26.41 18.69
N GLU A 62 33.55 -27.29 18.99
CA GLU A 62 33.50 -28.69 18.54
C GLU A 62 32.39 -29.52 19.21
N LYS A 63 31.69 -28.94 20.20
CA LYS A 63 30.54 -29.58 20.84
C LYS A 63 29.38 -29.68 19.82
N SER A 64 28.92 -30.89 19.59
CA SER A 64 27.77 -31.15 18.73
C SER A 64 26.53 -30.42 19.26
N THR A 65 26.17 -29.34 18.64
CA THR A 65 24.93 -28.60 18.94
C THR A 65 23.74 -29.29 18.27
N PRO A 66 22.71 -29.70 19.02
CA PRO A 66 21.53 -30.32 18.40
C PRO A 66 20.97 -29.43 17.28
N PRO A 67 20.61 -30.01 16.13
CA PRO A 67 20.06 -29.25 14.99
C PRO A 67 18.90 -28.32 15.38
N TYR A 68 18.10 -28.71 16.35
CA TYR A 68 17.01 -27.92 16.89
C TYR A 68 17.48 -26.59 17.51
N HIS A 69 18.61 -26.58 18.25
CA HIS A 69 19.16 -25.35 18.81
C HIS A 69 19.72 -24.41 17.73
N VAL A 70 20.30 -24.97 16.66
CA VAL A 70 20.72 -24.20 15.49
C VAL A 70 19.50 -23.56 14.82
N TYR A 71 18.41 -24.32 14.66
CA TYR A 71 17.15 -23.80 14.16
C TYR A 71 16.57 -22.69 15.03
N LEU A 72 16.56 -22.87 16.34
CA LEU A 72 16.10 -21.84 17.28
C LEU A 72 16.94 -20.56 17.19
N LYS A 73 18.27 -20.69 17.08
CA LYS A 73 19.15 -19.55 16.94
C LYS A 73 18.97 -18.84 15.61
N MET A 74 18.80 -19.58 14.51
CA MET A 74 18.46 -18.99 13.21
C MET A 74 17.11 -18.26 13.27
N ALA A 75 16.07 -18.89 13.82
CA ALA A 75 14.77 -18.27 14.01
C ALA A 75 14.84 -17.01 14.88
N TYR A 76 15.66 -17.04 15.94
CA TYR A 76 15.92 -15.89 16.80
C TYR A 76 16.52 -14.72 16.01
N HIS A 77 17.55 -14.97 15.19
CA HIS A 77 18.19 -13.94 14.40
C HIS A 77 17.27 -13.41 13.27
N LEU A 78 16.52 -14.30 12.62
CA LEU A 78 15.52 -13.90 11.62
C LEU A 78 14.38 -13.05 12.22
N ALA A 79 14.04 -13.29 13.49
CA ALA A 79 13.04 -12.51 14.21
C ALA A 79 13.60 -11.25 14.89
N GLN A 80 14.90 -10.97 14.75
CA GLN A 80 15.56 -9.89 15.50
C GLN A 80 14.94 -8.53 15.22
N GLU A 81 14.63 -8.19 13.96
CA GLU A 81 13.98 -6.91 13.61
C GLU A 81 12.60 -6.79 14.28
N ALA A 82 11.80 -7.85 14.22
CA ALA A 82 10.49 -7.84 14.88
C ALA A 82 10.61 -7.68 16.40
N ARG A 83 11.60 -8.29 17.02
CA ARG A 83 11.85 -8.20 18.46
C ARG A 83 12.33 -6.81 18.90
N VAL A 84 13.22 -6.19 18.13
CA VAL A 84 13.66 -4.81 18.37
C VAL A 84 12.46 -3.88 18.28
N GLY A 85 11.64 -4.01 17.23
CA GLY A 85 10.43 -3.20 17.08
C GLY A 85 9.43 -3.36 18.24
N LEU A 86 9.30 -4.57 18.81
CA LEU A 86 8.43 -4.80 19.97
C LEU A 86 8.93 -4.10 21.25
N ALA A 87 10.23 -3.86 21.38
CA ALA A 87 10.84 -3.22 22.55
C ALA A 87 10.97 -1.69 22.41
N GLU A 88 11.07 -1.19 21.17
CA GLU A 88 11.38 0.22 20.87
C GLU A 88 10.20 1.16 21.17
N PHE A 89 8.98 0.74 20.86
CA PHE A 89 7.80 1.59 20.97
C PHE A 89 6.80 1.12 22.03
N GLN A 90 6.16 2.07 22.69
CA GLN A 90 5.10 1.82 23.66
C GLN A 90 3.73 2.22 23.06
N ILE A 91 2.72 1.42 23.37
CA ILE A 91 1.35 1.75 22.99
C ILE A 91 0.83 2.88 23.88
N PRO A 92 0.28 3.98 23.31
CA PRO A 92 -0.30 5.05 24.11
C PRO A 92 -1.42 4.53 25.00
N LYS A 93 -1.50 5.04 26.24
CA LYS A 93 -2.43 4.54 27.27
C LYS A 93 -3.90 4.55 26.83
N VAL A 94 -4.28 5.48 25.95
CA VAL A 94 -5.63 5.58 25.41
C VAL A 94 -6.08 4.33 24.64
N PHE A 95 -5.13 3.50 24.17
CA PHE A 95 -5.41 2.25 23.46
C PHE A 95 -5.23 0.99 24.33
N GLY A 96 -4.82 1.13 25.59
CA GLY A 96 -4.38 -0.01 26.42
C GLY A 96 -5.41 -1.14 26.54
N ASP A 97 -6.71 -0.80 26.62
CA ASP A 97 -7.80 -1.78 26.81
C ASP A 97 -8.62 -2.01 25.53
N THR A 98 -8.24 -1.39 24.41
CA THR A 98 -8.99 -1.46 23.15
C THR A 98 -8.31 -2.30 22.08
N LEU A 99 -7.01 -2.55 22.20
CA LEU A 99 -6.24 -3.37 21.28
C LEU A 99 -6.02 -4.78 21.82
N PHE A 100 -6.10 -5.76 20.94
CA PHE A 100 -5.68 -7.12 21.24
C PHE A 100 -4.15 -7.25 21.18
N ASP A 101 -3.58 -8.25 21.87
CA ASP A 101 -2.14 -8.51 21.88
C ASP A 101 -1.52 -8.59 20.48
N PHE A 102 -2.22 -9.22 19.55
CA PHE A 102 -1.76 -9.30 18.17
C PHE A 102 -1.74 -7.94 17.46
N GLN A 103 -2.68 -7.05 17.77
CA GLN A 103 -2.71 -5.68 17.23
C GLN A 103 -1.60 -4.85 17.85
N ILE A 104 -1.37 -4.98 19.15
CA ILE A 104 -0.26 -4.34 19.86
C ILE A 104 1.08 -4.71 19.21
N ALA A 105 1.31 -6.02 19.00
CA ALA A 105 2.52 -6.50 18.33
C ALA A 105 2.67 -5.91 16.91
N ALA A 106 1.57 -5.85 16.15
CA ALA A 106 1.60 -5.28 14.81
C ALA A 106 1.91 -3.79 14.78
N VAL A 107 1.29 -3.02 15.67
CA VAL A 107 1.53 -1.56 15.75
C VAL A 107 2.99 -1.30 16.09
N LYS A 108 3.57 -2.03 17.02
CA LYS A 108 4.99 -1.89 17.39
C LYS A 108 5.94 -2.25 16.25
N ILE A 109 5.68 -3.34 15.53
CA ILE A 109 6.47 -3.73 14.35
C ILE A 109 6.30 -2.67 13.25
N ALA A 110 5.08 -2.19 13.02
CA ALA A 110 4.80 -1.15 12.04
C ALA A 110 5.51 0.17 12.41
N ALA A 111 5.55 0.53 13.69
CA ALA A 111 6.28 1.71 14.17
C ALA A 111 7.78 1.60 13.89
N HIS A 112 8.37 0.44 14.15
CA HIS A 112 9.78 0.18 13.81
C HIS A 112 10.06 0.31 12.30
N HIS A 113 9.21 -0.30 11.45
CA HIS A 113 9.35 -0.16 9.99
C HIS A 113 9.20 1.29 9.54
N LEU A 114 8.20 1.99 10.04
CA LEU A 114 7.94 3.39 9.72
C LEU A 114 9.13 4.28 10.11
N ASN A 115 9.66 4.11 11.33
CA ASN A 115 10.80 4.88 11.83
C ASN A 115 12.09 4.58 11.03
N LYS A 116 12.35 3.31 10.74
CA LYS A 116 13.60 2.88 10.09
C LYS A 116 13.61 3.13 8.59
N ARG A 117 12.46 3.06 7.91
CA ARG A 117 12.35 2.99 6.44
C ARG A 117 11.47 4.07 5.81
N GLY A 118 10.90 4.96 6.61
CA GLY A 118 10.08 6.07 6.13
C GLY A 118 8.66 5.68 5.74
N GLY A 119 8.33 4.38 5.68
CA GLY A 119 6.98 3.95 5.36
C GLY A 119 6.69 2.50 5.74
N VAL A 120 5.39 2.20 5.90
CA VAL A 120 4.89 0.87 6.21
C VAL A 120 3.51 0.64 5.59
N LEU A 121 3.27 -0.58 5.10
CA LEU A 121 1.97 -1.04 4.63
C LEU A 121 1.35 -2.02 5.63
N ILE A 122 0.17 -1.71 6.14
CA ILE A 122 -0.62 -2.61 6.98
C ILE A 122 -1.60 -3.35 6.08
N GLY A 123 -1.25 -4.59 5.76
CA GLY A 123 -1.94 -5.44 4.78
C GLY A 123 -2.86 -6.49 5.41
N ASP A 124 -3.34 -6.30 6.63
CA ASP A 124 -4.19 -7.26 7.34
C ASP A 124 -5.54 -7.45 6.65
N VAL A 125 -6.08 -8.66 6.76
CA VAL A 125 -7.41 -9.00 6.21
C VAL A 125 -8.50 -8.11 6.83
N VAL A 126 -9.58 -7.87 6.07
CA VAL A 126 -10.74 -7.10 6.52
C VAL A 126 -11.28 -7.61 7.87
N GLY A 127 -11.63 -6.67 8.76
CA GLY A 127 -12.18 -6.94 10.09
C GLY A 127 -11.13 -7.26 11.16
N LEU A 128 -9.84 -7.03 10.91
CA LEU A 128 -8.78 -7.18 11.91
C LEU A 128 -8.38 -5.86 12.58
N GLY A 129 -9.11 -4.76 12.31
CA GLY A 129 -8.92 -3.47 12.97
C GLY A 129 -7.76 -2.63 12.42
N LYS A 130 -7.52 -2.64 11.08
CA LYS A 130 -6.48 -1.83 10.45
C LYS A 130 -6.55 -0.35 10.83
N SER A 131 -7.74 0.25 10.75
CA SER A 131 -7.93 1.68 11.07
C SER A 131 -7.53 1.99 12.52
N MET A 132 -7.94 1.14 13.47
CA MET A 132 -7.55 1.26 14.88
C MET A 132 -6.03 1.15 15.08
N MET A 133 -5.39 0.17 14.42
CA MET A 133 -3.94 0.00 14.48
C MET A 133 -3.20 1.19 13.88
N ALA A 134 -3.68 1.72 12.75
CA ALA A 134 -3.09 2.89 12.11
C ALA A 134 -3.27 4.16 12.96
N THR A 135 -4.41 4.31 13.62
CA THR A 135 -4.65 5.40 14.58
C THR A 135 -3.68 5.31 15.77
N ALA A 136 -3.48 4.11 16.32
CA ALA A 136 -2.51 3.90 17.39
C ALA A 136 -1.07 4.18 16.92
N LEU A 137 -0.73 3.78 15.70
CA LEU A 137 0.57 4.05 15.08
C LEU A 137 0.80 5.55 14.90
N ALA A 138 -0.16 6.28 14.34
CA ALA A 138 -0.08 7.73 14.18
C ALA A 138 0.06 8.43 15.54
N ARG A 139 -0.67 7.97 16.56
CA ARG A 139 -0.59 8.51 17.92
C ARG A 139 0.78 8.29 18.57
N ILE A 140 1.46 7.16 18.35
CA ILE A 140 2.84 6.94 18.82
C ILE A 140 3.75 8.04 18.26
N PHE A 141 3.68 8.30 16.96
CA PHE A 141 4.53 9.33 16.33
C PHE A 141 4.16 10.75 16.76
N GLU A 142 2.89 11.00 17.06
CA GLU A 142 2.46 12.27 17.65
C GLU A 142 3.04 12.47 19.08
N ASP A 143 2.96 11.45 19.92
CA ASP A 143 3.45 11.51 21.29
C ASP A 143 4.98 11.57 21.37
N ASP A 144 5.69 10.76 20.57
CA ASP A 144 7.14 10.62 20.64
C ASP A 144 7.89 11.72 19.85
N TYR A 145 7.33 12.15 18.70
CA TYR A 145 7.99 13.06 17.76
C TYR A 145 7.22 14.35 17.49
N HIS A 146 6.09 14.58 18.19
CA HIS A 146 5.23 15.75 18.02
C HIS A 146 4.77 16.00 16.58
N THR A 147 4.55 14.94 15.84
CA THR A 147 4.10 15.01 14.45
C THR A 147 2.61 15.30 14.36
N GLU A 148 2.20 15.92 13.23
CA GLU A 148 0.79 15.97 12.82
C GLU A 148 0.57 15.00 11.65
N THR A 149 -0.64 14.44 11.56
CA THR A 149 -0.99 13.43 10.56
C THR A 149 -1.96 13.97 9.52
N LEU A 150 -1.67 13.75 8.24
CA LEU A 150 -2.63 13.90 7.14
C LEU A 150 -3.21 12.53 6.82
N ILE A 151 -4.53 12.39 6.95
CA ILE A 151 -5.24 11.15 6.63
C ILE A 151 -5.91 11.35 5.28
N VAL A 152 -5.56 10.51 4.31
CA VAL A 152 -6.16 10.48 2.97
C VAL A 152 -6.95 9.18 2.83
N CYS A 153 -8.24 9.27 2.53
CA CYS A 153 -9.13 8.12 2.47
C CYS A 153 -10.20 8.29 1.39
N PRO A 154 -10.88 7.21 0.97
CA PRO A 154 -12.11 7.33 0.19
C PRO A 154 -13.14 8.25 0.87
N LYS A 155 -13.91 8.98 0.09
CA LYS A 155 -14.84 10.00 0.59
C LYS A 155 -15.88 9.44 1.57
N ASN A 156 -16.37 8.23 1.33
CA ASN A 156 -17.30 7.51 2.22
C ASN A 156 -16.69 7.15 3.59
N LEU A 157 -15.36 7.11 3.71
CA LEU A 157 -14.66 6.82 4.97
C LEU A 157 -14.26 8.08 5.75
N VAL A 158 -14.43 9.28 5.18
CA VAL A 158 -14.10 10.54 5.85
C VAL A 158 -14.79 10.67 7.21
N PRO A 159 -16.12 10.48 7.36
CA PRO A 159 -16.78 10.59 8.66
C PRO A 159 -16.22 9.60 9.69
N MET A 160 -15.94 8.36 9.28
CA MET A 160 -15.34 7.35 10.15
C MET A 160 -13.96 7.81 10.66
N TRP A 161 -13.12 8.37 9.79
CA TRP A 161 -11.79 8.85 10.18
C TRP A 161 -11.86 10.09 11.06
N GLU A 162 -12.81 10.99 10.83
CA GLU A 162 -13.08 12.14 11.72
C GLU A 162 -13.50 11.67 13.11
N ASP A 163 -14.35 10.64 13.22
CA ASP A 163 -14.69 10.01 14.49
C ASP A 163 -13.46 9.45 15.21
N TYR A 164 -12.56 8.77 14.49
CA TYR A 164 -11.29 8.27 15.06
C TYR A 164 -10.39 9.41 15.53
N VAL A 165 -10.24 10.46 14.73
CA VAL A 165 -9.45 11.65 15.09
C VAL A 165 -9.98 12.27 16.37
N HIS A 166 -11.29 12.44 16.49
CA HIS A 166 -11.92 13.01 17.67
C HIS A 166 -11.81 12.06 18.89
N ALA A 167 -12.17 10.79 18.73
CA ALA A 167 -12.17 9.81 19.82
C ALA A 167 -10.80 9.59 20.44
N TYR A 168 -9.74 9.60 19.63
CA TYR A 168 -8.36 9.38 20.07
C TYR A 168 -7.53 10.67 20.14
N GLN A 169 -8.18 11.83 19.96
CA GLN A 169 -7.58 13.16 20.08
C GLN A 169 -6.30 13.32 19.25
N LEU A 170 -6.32 12.83 18.00
CA LEU A 170 -5.20 12.99 17.09
C LEU A 170 -5.13 14.42 16.55
N ARG A 171 -3.92 14.95 16.44
CA ARG A 171 -3.65 16.17 15.66
C ARG A 171 -3.58 15.79 14.17
N ALA A 172 -4.72 15.59 13.56
CA ALA A 172 -4.83 15.13 12.19
C ALA A 172 -5.81 15.99 11.38
N ARG A 173 -5.59 16.02 10.06
CA ARG A 173 -6.56 16.49 9.07
C ARG A 173 -6.97 15.29 8.22
N VAL A 174 -8.27 15.13 8.02
CA VAL A 174 -8.83 14.13 7.11
C VAL A 174 -9.13 14.79 5.77
N LEU A 175 -8.74 14.11 4.69
CA LEU A 175 -8.93 14.58 3.32
C LEU A 175 -9.43 13.43 2.47
N SER A 176 -10.46 13.65 1.65
CA SER A 176 -10.89 12.64 0.70
C SER A 176 -9.88 12.49 -0.45
N LEU A 177 -9.74 11.28 -0.98
CA LEU A 177 -8.85 11.02 -2.11
C LEU A 177 -9.24 11.84 -3.36
N SER A 178 -10.52 12.14 -3.54
CA SER A 178 -11.03 13.00 -4.62
C SER A 178 -10.60 14.48 -4.47
N ALA A 179 -10.44 14.97 -3.25
CA ALA A 179 -10.05 16.36 -2.98
C ALA A 179 -8.53 16.63 -3.00
N VAL A 180 -7.71 15.58 -3.10
CA VAL A 180 -6.24 15.68 -3.00
C VAL A 180 -5.62 16.70 -3.95
N ILE A 181 -6.08 16.76 -5.21
CA ILE A 181 -5.47 17.64 -6.23
C ILE A 181 -5.64 19.12 -5.88
N GLY A 182 -6.79 19.51 -5.29
CA GLY A 182 -7.09 20.91 -4.98
C GLY A 182 -6.80 21.32 -3.54
N GLU A 183 -6.77 20.39 -2.60
CA GLU A 183 -6.81 20.67 -1.17
C GLU A 183 -5.60 20.19 -0.36
N LEU A 184 -4.58 19.59 -1.01
CA LEU A 184 -3.35 19.27 -0.28
C LEU A 184 -2.79 20.52 0.39
N PRO A 185 -2.39 20.43 1.68
CA PRO A 185 -1.93 21.58 2.42
C PRO A 185 -0.72 22.24 1.77
N GLU A 186 -0.82 23.55 1.53
CA GLU A 186 0.29 24.32 1.00
C GLU A 186 1.42 24.50 2.02
N LYS A 187 2.50 25.19 1.60
CA LYS A 187 3.81 25.33 2.25
C LYS A 187 3.80 25.72 3.74
N THR A 188 2.70 26.22 4.28
CA THR A 188 2.62 26.76 5.65
C THR A 188 2.38 25.72 6.74
N ARG A 189 1.79 24.55 6.39
CA ARG A 189 1.52 23.49 7.36
C ARG A 189 2.03 22.16 6.81
N ARG A 190 2.98 21.57 7.52
CA ARG A 190 3.62 20.30 7.13
C ARG A 190 3.09 19.17 8.00
N TYR A 191 2.48 18.18 7.36
CA TYR A 191 2.14 16.93 8.02
C TYR A 191 3.29 15.94 7.83
N ARG A 192 3.94 15.59 8.96
CA ARG A 192 5.11 14.68 8.95
C ARG A 192 4.72 13.22 8.85
N VAL A 193 3.46 12.88 9.04
CA VAL A 193 2.89 11.56 8.83
C VAL A 193 1.76 11.68 7.81
N VAL A 194 1.79 10.88 6.76
CA VAL A 194 0.71 10.74 5.78
C VAL A 194 0.16 9.32 5.89
N LEU A 195 -1.11 9.19 6.27
CA LEU A 195 -1.82 7.93 6.37
C LEU A 195 -2.78 7.84 5.19
N ILE A 196 -2.68 6.77 4.41
CA ILE A 196 -3.51 6.55 3.22
C ILE A 196 -4.31 5.27 3.42
N ASP A 197 -5.63 5.42 3.55
CA ASP A 197 -6.54 4.28 3.61
C ASP A 197 -6.97 3.85 2.21
N GLU A 198 -7.22 2.54 2.06
CA GLU A 198 -7.49 1.88 0.79
C GLU A 198 -6.44 2.26 -0.30
N SER A 199 -5.15 2.19 0.09
CA SER A 199 -4.01 2.59 -0.74
C SER A 199 -3.92 1.86 -2.08
N HIS A 200 -4.65 0.78 -2.25
CA HIS A 200 -4.77 0.09 -3.52
C HIS A 200 -5.43 0.93 -4.62
N ASN A 201 -6.11 2.03 -4.28
CA ASN A 201 -6.61 3.00 -5.26
C ASN A 201 -5.48 3.82 -5.93
N LEU A 202 -4.25 3.77 -5.38
CA LEU A 202 -3.07 4.45 -5.90
C LEU A 202 -2.10 3.49 -6.61
N ARG A 203 -2.61 2.58 -7.45
CA ARG A 203 -1.79 1.62 -8.22
C ARG A 203 -1.21 2.22 -9.50
N ASN A 204 -1.84 3.26 -10.03
CA ASN A 204 -1.39 3.93 -11.24
C ASN A 204 -0.40 5.04 -10.89
N LYS A 205 0.91 4.81 -11.16
CA LYS A 205 1.98 5.79 -10.92
C LYS A 205 1.85 7.06 -11.78
N GLU A 206 1.17 6.97 -12.92
CA GLU A 206 0.96 8.08 -13.84
C GLU A 206 -0.23 8.97 -13.45
N GLY A 207 -1.08 8.50 -12.53
CA GLY A 207 -2.26 9.23 -12.10
C GLY A 207 -1.94 10.56 -11.42
N LYS A 208 -2.74 11.60 -11.68
CA LYS A 208 -2.55 12.95 -11.11
C LYS A 208 -2.57 12.92 -9.58
N ARG A 209 -3.45 12.12 -8.96
CA ARG A 209 -3.54 11.96 -7.50
C ARG A 209 -2.32 11.28 -6.92
N TYR A 210 -1.85 10.21 -7.56
CA TYR A 210 -0.63 9.51 -7.15
C TYR A 210 0.56 10.46 -7.12
N ARG A 211 0.77 11.21 -8.22
CA ARG A 211 1.86 12.18 -8.33
C ARG A 211 1.75 13.29 -7.29
N ALA A 212 0.57 13.86 -7.10
CA ALA A 212 0.34 14.90 -6.11
C ALA A 212 0.66 14.44 -4.68
N ILE A 213 0.24 13.22 -4.29
CA ILE A 213 0.52 12.64 -2.97
C ILE A 213 2.00 12.31 -2.83
N ARG A 214 2.62 11.68 -3.83
CA ARG A 214 4.06 11.36 -3.84
C ARG A 214 4.90 12.63 -3.69
N ASP A 215 4.62 13.65 -4.49
CA ASP A 215 5.30 14.94 -4.43
C ASP A 215 5.12 15.63 -3.08
N TYR A 216 3.94 15.48 -2.45
CA TYR A 216 3.69 16.00 -1.11
C TYR A 216 4.54 15.27 -0.07
N ILE A 217 4.58 13.94 -0.09
CA ILE A 217 5.37 13.11 0.82
C ILE A 217 6.87 13.43 0.66
N GLU A 218 7.35 13.52 -0.57
CA GLU A 218 8.76 13.80 -0.85
C GLU A 218 9.17 15.22 -0.43
N ARG A 219 8.37 16.25 -0.76
CA ARG A 219 8.66 17.65 -0.40
C ARG A 219 8.65 17.90 1.10
N ASN A 220 7.81 17.21 1.84
CA ASN A 220 7.68 17.39 3.28
C ASN A 220 8.52 16.39 4.07
N ASP A 221 9.21 15.45 3.40
CA ASP A 221 9.92 14.34 4.03
C ASP A 221 9.01 13.63 5.04
N SER A 222 7.79 13.29 4.58
CA SER A 222 6.75 12.71 5.43
C SER A 222 6.92 11.20 5.52
N LEU A 223 6.66 10.65 6.70
CA LEU A 223 6.51 9.23 6.92
C LEU A 223 5.16 8.76 6.35
N CYS A 224 5.11 7.57 5.75
CA CYS A 224 3.94 7.09 5.03
C CYS A 224 3.37 5.80 5.64
N ILE A 225 2.10 5.83 6.03
CA ILE A 225 1.34 4.67 6.53
C ILE A 225 0.30 4.32 5.47
N LEU A 226 0.42 3.12 4.90
CA LEU A 226 -0.51 2.61 3.90
C LEU A 226 -1.41 1.53 4.50
N LEU A 227 -2.71 1.60 4.24
CA LEU A 227 -3.67 0.58 4.63
C LEU A 227 -4.31 -0.03 3.38
N SER A 228 -4.29 -1.34 3.27
CA SER A 228 -5.03 -2.04 2.24
C SER A 228 -5.28 -3.50 2.64
N ALA A 229 -6.50 -3.99 2.42
CA ALA A 229 -6.79 -5.42 2.55
C ALA A 229 -6.31 -6.22 1.34
N THR A 230 -6.22 -5.57 0.18
CA THR A 230 -5.89 -6.16 -1.12
C THR A 230 -4.76 -5.39 -1.81
N PRO A 231 -3.54 -5.34 -1.21
CA PRO A 231 -2.44 -4.54 -1.75
C PRO A 231 -1.96 -5.03 -3.12
N TYR A 232 -2.23 -6.29 -3.44
CA TYR A 232 -1.91 -6.96 -4.69
C TYR A 232 -3.19 -7.43 -5.39
N ASN A 233 -3.32 -7.18 -6.69
CA ASN A 233 -4.45 -7.61 -7.50
C ASN A 233 -4.03 -8.38 -8.76
N LYS A 234 -3.36 -7.72 -9.69
CA LYS A 234 -3.00 -8.31 -10.99
C LYS A 234 -1.51 -8.61 -11.13
N THR A 235 -0.66 -7.67 -10.71
CA THR A 235 0.79 -7.76 -10.90
C THR A 235 1.53 -7.26 -9.65
N TRP A 236 2.80 -7.63 -9.53
CA TRP A 236 3.69 -7.12 -8.48
C TRP A 236 3.90 -5.59 -8.58
N LEU A 237 3.63 -4.99 -9.74
CA LEU A 237 3.70 -3.55 -9.93
C LEU A 237 2.67 -2.80 -9.08
N ASP A 238 1.56 -3.46 -8.69
CA ASP A 238 0.60 -2.90 -7.73
C ASP A 238 1.25 -2.62 -6.37
N LEU A 239 2.16 -3.51 -5.94
CA LEU A 239 2.95 -3.32 -4.71
C LEU A 239 4.02 -2.26 -4.90
N SER A 240 4.72 -2.28 -6.05
CA SER A 240 5.71 -1.26 -6.38
C SER A 240 5.10 0.14 -6.40
N ALA A 241 3.92 0.31 -6.97
CA ALA A 241 3.26 1.60 -6.99
C ALA A 241 2.99 2.12 -5.58
N GLN A 242 2.45 1.27 -4.69
CA GLN A 242 2.20 1.66 -3.31
C GLN A 242 3.48 1.99 -2.55
N LEU A 243 4.53 1.17 -2.67
CA LEU A 243 5.84 1.45 -2.06
C LEU A 243 6.49 2.70 -2.64
N GLY A 244 6.32 2.97 -3.94
CA GLY A 244 6.85 4.13 -4.63
C GLY A 244 6.28 5.48 -4.18
N LEU A 245 5.21 5.50 -3.35
CA LEU A 245 4.72 6.71 -2.72
C LEU A 245 5.75 7.32 -1.73
N PHE A 246 6.56 6.49 -1.08
CA PHE A 246 7.56 6.92 -0.11
C PHE A 246 8.98 6.43 -0.40
N LEU A 247 9.15 5.45 -1.28
CA LEU A 247 10.47 4.99 -1.73
C LEU A 247 10.83 5.65 -3.05
N ARG A 248 12.04 6.20 -3.12
CA ARG A 248 12.60 6.67 -4.38
C ARG A 248 13.03 5.48 -5.22
N ASP A 249 12.84 5.55 -6.53
CA ASP A 249 13.09 4.44 -7.45
C ASP A 249 14.53 3.91 -7.41
N ALA A 250 15.51 4.79 -7.15
CA ALA A 250 16.93 4.46 -7.06
C ALA A 250 17.47 4.32 -5.63
N ALA A 251 16.60 4.39 -4.59
CA ALA A 251 17.04 4.25 -3.21
C ALA A 251 17.61 2.84 -2.96
N ASP A 252 18.72 2.76 -2.20
CA ASP A 252 19.27 1.47 -1.76
C ASP A 252 18.38 0.86 -0.67
N LEU A 253 17.70 -0.21 -1.01
CA LEU A 253 16.78 -0.93 -0.10
C LEU A 253 17.51 -1.89 0.86
N GLY A 254 18.81 -2.04 0.73
CA GLY A 254 19.62 -2.99 1.52
C GLY A 254 19.49 -4.44 1.07
N ILE A 255 18.53 -4.77 0.21
CA ILE A 255 18.28 -6.11 -0.35
C ILE A 255 18.16 -6.03 -1.86
N ARG A 256 18.22 -7.17 -2.54
CA ARG A 256 18.15 -7.30 -4.00
C ARG A 256 17.33 -8.54 -4.40
N PRO A 257 16.82 -8.63 -5.62
CA PRO A 257 16.04 -9.78 -6.08
C PRO A 257 16.95 -10.98 -6.37
N GLU A 258 17.31 -11.73 -5.32
CA GLU A 258 18.31 -12.80 -5.37
C GLU A 258 17.94 -13.92 -6.34
N LYS A 259 16.64 -14.30 -6.39
CA LYS A 259 16.17 -15.38 -7.27
C LYS A 259 16.30 -15.00 -8.73
N TYR A 260 15.91 -13.78 -9.05
CA TYR A 260 15.99 -13.27 -10.42
C TYR A 260 17.44 -13.04 -10.84
N LEU A 261 18.31 -12.51 -9.97
CA LEU A 261 19.73 -12.36 -10.25
C LEU A 261 20.40 -13.71 -10.53
N ALA A 262 20.09 -14.72 -9.73
CA ALA A 262 20.60 -16.08 -9.94
C ALA A 262 20.15 -16.67 -11.29
N ALA A 263 18.89 -16.46 -11.66
CA ALA A 263 18.33 -16.92 -12.94
C ALA A 263 18.95 -16.22 -14.16
N LEU A 264 19.39 -14.96 -14.02
CA LEU A 264 20.07 -14.22 -15.09
C LEU A 264 21.56 -14.52 -15.21
N GLY A 265 22.17 -15.22 -14.26
CA GLY A 265 23.61 -15.47 -14.24
C GLY A 265 24.42 -14.43 -13.47
N GLY A 266 23.77 -13.63 -12.64
CA GLY A 266 24.42 -12.73 -11.70
C GLY A 266 24.17 -11.22 -11.93
N GLU A 267 24.79 -10.44 -11.07
CA GLU A 267 24.58 -8.99 -10.99
C GLU A 267 25.04 -8.24 -12.25
N GLN A 268 26.15 -8.65 -12.83
CA GLN A 268 26.70 -7.96 -14.03
C GLN A 268 25.75 -8.11 -15.21
N GLU A 269 25.18 -9.30 -15.41
CA GLU A 269 24.23 -9.54 -16.50
C GLU A 269 22.93 -8.78 -16.28
N PHE A 270 22.48 -8.67 -15.02
CA PHE A 270 21.31 -7.87 -14.65
C PHE A 270 21.52 -6.40 -15.00
N ILE A 271 22.65 -5.81 -14.57
CA ILE A 271 22.96 -4.39 -14.82
C ILE A 271 23.07 -4.15 -16.34
N ARG A 272 23.73 -5.04 -17.08
CA ARG A 272 23.82 -4.96 -18.52
C ARG A 272 22.46 -4.93 -19.22
N ARG A 273 21.51 -5.74 -18.72
CA ARG A 273 20.20 -5.91 -19.33
C ARG A 273 19.21 -4.80 -18.94
N HIS A 274 19.23 -4.38 -17.68
CA HIS A 274 18.18 -3.51 -17.12
C HIS A 274 18.62 -2.08 -16.79
N GLN A 275 19.93 -1.83 -16.76
CA GLN A 275 20.53 -0.51 -16.53
C GLN A 275 20.01 0.20 -15.26
N CYS A 276 19.68 -0.56 -14.22
CA CYS A 276 19.24 -0.03 -12.94
C CYS A 276 20.04 -0.63 -11.77
N PRO A 277 20.13 0.09 -10.62
CA PRO A 277 20.81 -0.44 -9.45
C PRO A 277 20.13 -1.70 -8.91
N VAL A 278 20.88 -2.75 -8.63
CA VAL A 278 20.35 -4.07 -8.22
C VAL A 278 19.63 -4.06 -6.87
N ARG A 279 19.91 -3.07 -6.00
CA ARG A 279 19.31 -2.96 -4.65
C ARG A 279 18.21 -1.89 -4.61
N SER A 280 17.55 -1.64 -5.73
CA SER A 280 16.52 -0.61 -5.87
C SER A 280 15.13 -1.21 -6.08
N LEU A 281 14.09 -0.41 -5.85
CA LEU A 281 12.71 -0.81 -6.16
C LEU A 281 12.56 -1.16 -7.65
N ALA A 282 13.22 -0.40 -8.53
CA ALA A 282 13.24 -0.66 -9.97
C ALA A 282 13.80 -2.06 -10.32
N ALA A 283 14.76 -2.57 -9.53
CA ALA A 283 15.28 -3.93 -9.73
C ALA A 283 14.22 -5.00 -9.39
N PHE A 284 13.46 -4.80 -8.31
CA PHE A 284 12.38 -5.72 -7.95
C PHE A 284 11.24 -5.69 -8.99
N GLU A 285 10.95 -4.56 -9.62
CA GLU A 285 9.97 -4.47 -10.73
C GLU A 285 10.32 -5.35 -11.93
N LYS A 286 11.59 -5.69 -12.12
CA LYS A 286 12.06 -6.60 -13.17
C LYS A 286 11.96 -8.06 -12.78
N SER A 287 11.84 -8.36 -11.48
CA SER A 287 11.74 -9.75 -11.01
C SER A 287 10.31 -10.29 -11.15
N PRO A 288 10.14 -11.39 -11.90
CA PRO A 288 8.88 -12.14 -11.94
C PRO A 288 8.71 -13.08 -10.76
N ASP A 289 9.77 -13.27 -9.93
CA ASP A 289 9.80 -14.30 -8.89
C ASP A 289 9.04 -13.84 -7.63
N PRO A 290 8.05 -14.60 -7.14
CA PRO A 290 7.28 -14.24 -5.96
C PRO A 290 8.10 -14.25 -4.67
N ASP A 291 9.21 -15.00 -4.58
CA ASP A 291 10.04 -15.04 -3.39
C ASP A 291 10.84 -13.75 -3.20
N ASP A 292 11.33 -13.16 -4.29
CA ASP A 292 11.99 -11.85 -4.25
C ASP A 292 11.04 -10.78 -3.69
N TRP A 293 9.79 -10.76 -4.17
CA TRP A 293 8.77 -9.84 -3.68
C TRP A 293 8.36 -10.12 -2.24
N ARG A 294 8.31 -11.38 -1.83
CA ARG A 294 8.05 -11.75 -0.44
C ARG A 294 9.14 -11.21 0.49
N ASP A 295 10.40 -11.32 0.09
CA ASP A 295 11.52 -10.82 0.88
C ASP A 295 11.51 -9.29 0.98
N LEU A 296 11.19 -8.59 -0.13
CA LEU A 296 10.98 -7.14 -0.10
C LEU A 296 9.84 -6.75 0.85
N MET A 297 8.69 -7.41 0.73
CA MET A 297 7.50 -7.07 1.53
C MET A 297 7.67 -7.36 3.03
N ARG A 298 8.54 -8.28 3.43
CA ARG A 298 8.90 -8.49 4.84
C ARG A 298 9.49 -7.25 5.51
N LEU A 299 10.11 -6.36 4.73
CA LEU A 299 10.72 -5.13 5.24
C LEU A 299 9.72 -3.97 5.37
N TYR A 300 8.64 -3.99 4.59
CA TYR A 300 7.73 -2.85 4.44
C TYR A 300 6.29 -3.15 4.81
N MET A 301 5.93 -4.43 5.02
CA MET A 301 4.53 -4.82 5.23
C MET A 301 4.34 -5.60 6.52
N VAL A 302 3.33 -5.20 7.28
CA VAL A 302 2.76 -5.99 8.36
C VAL A 302 1.47 -6.62 7.86
N ARG A 303 1.44 -7.95 7.71
CA ARG A 303 0.28 -8.67 7.22
C ARG A 303 0.05 -9.96 8.00
N ARG A 304 -1.19 -10.14 8.47
CA ARG A 304 -1.60 -11.36 9.17
C ARG A 304 -2.90 -11.87 8.59
N THR A 305 -3.03 -13.18 8.61
CA THR A 305 -4.26 -13.85 8.23
C THR A 305 -5.09 -14.17 9.47
N ARG A 306 -6.40 -14.31 9.28
CA ARG A 306 -7.28 -14.73 10.38
C ARG A 306 -6.88 -16.10 10.94
N GLY A 307 -6.45 -17.03 10.08
CA GLY A 307 -5.96 -18.35 10.51
C GLY A 307 -4.75 -18.24 11.44
N PHE A 308 -3.78 -17.39 11.10
CA PHE A 308 -2.62 -17.15 11.95
C PHE A 308 -3.03 -16.60 13.34
N ILE A 309 -3.98 -15.65 13.37
CA ILE A 309 -4.45 -15.07 14.64
C ILE A 309 -5.17 -16.11 15.48
N VAL A 310 -6.03 -16.92 14.86
CA VAL A 310 -6.73 -18.00 15.55
C VAL A 310 -5.76 -19.01 16.15
N GLN A 311 -4.74 -19.42 15.39
CA GLN A 311 -3.78 -20.42 15.85
C GLN A 311 -2.86 -19.92 16.98
N ASN A 312 -2.49 -18.63 16.97
CA ASN A 312 -1.46 -18.11 17.87
C ASN A 312 -1.99 -17.29 19.03
N TYR A 313 -3.19 -16.72 18.93
CA TYR A 313 -3.72 -15.78 19.93
C TYR A 313 -5.11 -16.15 20.46
N ALA A 314 -5.88 -17.01 19.76
CA ALA A 314 -7.21 -17.38 20.22
C ALA A 314 -7.15 -18.45 21.31
N ARG A 315 -8.12 -18.37 22.24
CA ARG A 315 -8.38 -19.38 23.25
C ARG A 315 -9.71 -20.05 22.94
N THR A 316 -9.87 -21.30 23.35
CA THR A 316 -11.16 -22.01 23.22
C THR A 316 -11.91 -21.90 24.53
N ASP A 317 -13.14 -21.44 24.45
CA ASP A 317 -14.06 -21.43 25.59
C ASP A 317 -14.55 -22.86 25.87
N PRO A 318 -14.34 -23.39 27.09
CA PRO A 318 -14.68 -24.79 27.38
C PRO A 318 -16.18 -25.05 27.38
N GLU A 319 -17.00 -24.05 27.69
CA GLU A 319 -18.46 -24.19 27.73
C GLU A 319 -19.11 -24.05 26.35
N LEU A 320 -18.69 -23.03 25.62
CA LEU A 320 -19.28 -22.71 24.31
C LEU A 320 -18.59 -23.41 23.13
N GLN A 321 -17.44 -24.07 23.36
CA GLN A 321 -16.61 -24.69 22.33
C GLN A 321 -16.30 -23.73 21.17
N ARG A 322 -16.21 -22.44 21.48
CA ARG A 322 -15.94 -21.35 20.50
C ARG A 322 -14.60 -20.69 20.80
N GLN A 323 -13.93 -20.32 19.73
CA GLN A 323 -12.68 -19.57 19.83
C GLN A 323 -12.96 -18.09 20.08
N TYR A 324 -12.17 -17.47 20.96
CA TYR A 324 -12.27 -16.06 21.31
C TYR A 324 -10.87 -15.42 21.48
N LEU A 325 -10.84 -14.12 21.30
CA LEU A 325 -9.73 -13.26 21.70
C LEU A 325 -10.09 -12.58 23.01
N GLN A 326 -9.09 -12.41 23.88
CA GLN A 326 -9.28 -11.77 25.17
C GLN A 326 -8.60 -10.40 25.16
N PHE A 327 -9.31 -9.36 25.59
CA PHE A 327 -8.76 -8.04 25.84
C PHE A 327 -7.97 -8.01 27.15
N ALA A 328 -7.13 -6.97 27.34
CA ALA A 328 -6.35 -6.79 28.56
C ALA A 328 -7.22 -6.71 29.83
N ASP A 329 -8.42 -6.14 29.71
CA ASP A 329 -9.43 -6.06 30.80
C ASP A 329 -10.19 -7.37 31.06
N GLY A 330 -9.88 -8.44 30.34
CA GLY A 330 -10.50 -9.75 30.48
C GLY A 330 -11.76 -9.98 29.65
N ARG A 331 -12.30 -8.98 28.96
CA ARG A 331 -13.44 -9.14 28.04
C ARG A 331 -13.09 -10.12 26.93
N LYS A 332 -14.07 -10.96 26.55
CA LYS A 332 -13.94 -11.96 25.48
C LYS A 332 -14.61 -11.48 24.21
N SER A 333 -13.91 -11.58 23.08
CA SER A 333 -14.47 -11.35 21.74
C SER A 333 -14.46 -12.65 20.96
N TYR A 334 -15.62 -13.20 20.71
CA TYR A 334 -15.79 -14.48 20.01
C TYR A 334 -15.72 -14.32 18.51
N PHE A 335 -15.01 -15.19 17.83
CA PHE A 335 -15.06 -15.24 16.39
C PHE A 335 -16.46 -15.62 15.90
N PRO A 336 -17.06 -14.90 14.95
CA PRO A 336 -18.35 -15.24 14.40
C PRO A 336 -18.28 -16.62 13.72
N ALA A 337 -19.30 -17.45 13.97
CA ALA A 337 -19.45 -18.70 13.26
C ALA A 337 -19.73 -18.40 11.79
N ARG A 338 -18.88 -18.93 10.90
CA ARG A 338 -19.08 -18.84 9.46
C ARG A 338 -19.80 -20.11 8.99
N LEU A 339 -21.09 -19.98 8.78
CA LEU A 339 -21.90 -21.07 8.22
C LEU A 339 -22.14 -20.74 6.74
N PRO A 340 -21.42 -21.38 5.81
CA PRO A 340 -21.73 -21.22 4.40
C PRO A 340 -23.12 -21.76 4.13
N ARG A 341 -23.98 -20.90 3.59
CA ARG A 341 -25.31 -21.31 3.14
C ARG A 341 -25.40 -21.02 1.64
N ASN A 342 -25.67 -22.05 0.89
CA ASN A 342 -26.01 -21.89 -0.52
C ASN A 342 -27.49 -21.49 -0.59
N VAL A 343 -27.75 -20.26 -1.01
CA VAL A 343 -29.10 -19.84 -1.37
C VAL A 343 -29.33 -20.28 -2.81
N LYS A 344 -30.18 -21.28 -2.98
CA LYS A 344 -30.67 -21.67 -4.31
C LYS A 344 -31.94 -20.87 -4.57
N PHE A 345 -31.94 -20.10 -5.64
CA PHE A 345 -33.13 -19.43 -6.13
C PHE A 345 -33.27 -19.77 -7.63
N ALA A 346 -34.48 -19.90 -8.09
CA ALA A 346 -34.81 -20.02 -9.50
C ALA A 346 -35.36 -18.68 -9.95
N ILE A 347 -34.92 -18.20 -11.09
CA ILE A 347 -35.52 -17.06 -11.80
C ILE A 347 -36.46 -17.66 -12.83
N ASP A 348 -37.72 -17.31 -12.77
CA ASP A 348 -38.72 -17.75 -13.75
C ASP A 348 -39.03 -16.61 -14.72
N ASP A 349 -38.40 -16.66 -15.88
CA ASP A 349 -38.60 -15.67 -16.94
C ASP A 349 -40.02 -15.66 -17.49
N ALA A 350 -40.79 -16.75 -17.27
CA ALA A 350 -42.18 -16.88 -17.72
C ALA A 350 -43.21 -16.37 -16.71
N ASP A 351 -42.80 -16.17 -15.44
CA ASP A 351 -43.67 -15.66 -14.37
C ASP A 351 -43.61 -14.11 -14.33
N PRO A 352 -44.71 -13.41 -14.71
CA PRO A 352 -44.74 -11.95 -14.62
C PRO A 352 -44.65 -11.42 -13.17
N ALA A 353 -44.89 -12.25 -12.18
CA ALA A 353 -44.79 -11.89 -10.75
C ALA A 353 -43.37 -12.02 -10.20
N ASP A 354 -42.47 -12.74 -10.87
CA ASP A 354 -41.07 -12.83 -10.46
C ASP A 354 -40.34 -11.50 -10.74
N PRO A 355 -39.95 -10.75 -9.69
CA PRO A 355 -39.27 -9.46 -9.86
C PRO A 355 -37.90 -9.59 -10.52
N TYR A 356 -37.20 -10.71 -10.29
CA TYR A 356 -35.88 -10.94 -10.90
C TYR A 356 -36.00 -11.42 -12.35
N GLY A 357 -36.97 -12.27 -12.67
CA GLY A 357 -37.28 -12.62 -14.06
C GLY A 357 -37.59 -11.38 -14.91
N ARG A 358 -38.32 -10.41 -14.35
CA ARG A 358 -38.57 -9.11 -15.00
C ARG A 358 -37.34 -8.25 -15.15
N LEU A 359 -36.50 -8.15 -14.08
CA LEU A 359 -35.27 -7.31 -14.10
C LEU A 359 -34.23 -7.85 -15.07
N TYR A 360 -34.10 -9.16 -15.23
CA TYR A 360 -33.18 -9.78 -16.19
C TYR A 360 -33.77 -9.99 -17.59
N SER A 361 -35.00 -9.52 -17.84
CA SER A 361 -35.66 -9.70 -19.11
C SER A 361 -34.92 -9.00 -20.27
N TYR A 362 -35.06 -9.57 -21.48
CA TYR A 362 -34.52 -8.98 -22.70
C TYR A 362 -34.94 -7.52 -22.89
N GLN A 363 -36.14 -7.18 -22.44
CA GLN A 363 -36.67 -5.82 -22.53
C GLN A 363 -35.86 -4.84 -21.68
N VAL A 364 -35.50 -5.17 -20.46
CA VAL A 364 -34.67 -4.33 -19.57
C VAL A 364 -33.25 -4.20 -20.12
N VAL A 365 -32.65 -5.31 -20.55
CA VAL A 365 -31.30 -5.31 -21.14
C VAL A 365 -31.27 -4.41 -22.41
N ASN A 366 -32.22 -4.56 -23.30
CA ASN A 366 -32.30 -3.73 -24.51
C ASN A 366 -32.55 -2.26 -24.18
N THR A 367 -33.37 -1.97 -23.19
CA THR A 367 -33.62 -0.60 -22.75
C THR A 367 -32.35 0.05 -22.22
N ILE A 368 -31.59 -0.63 -21.36
CA ILE A 368 -30.29 -0.12 -20.83
C ILE A 368 -29.32 0.15 -21.99
N ASN A 369 -29.23 -0.77 -22.95
CA ASN A 369 -28.37 -0.61 -24.12
C ASN A 369 -28.79 0.54 -25.05
N ALA A 370 -30.07 0.86 -25.08
CA ALA A 370 -30.63 1.94 -25.89
C ALA A 370 -30.59 3.31 -25.22
N LEU A 371 -30.25 3.41 -23.91
CA LEU A 371 -30.18 4.69 -23.20
C LEU A 371 -29.17 5.62 -23.90
N THR A 372 -29.60 6.81 -24.26
CA THR A 372 -28.72 7.81 -24.88
C THR A 372 -28.02 8.72 -23.89
N LEU A 373 -28.51 8.76 -22.64
CA LEU A 373 -27.94 9.51 -21.52
C LEU A 373 -27.40 10.91 -21.92
N PRO A 374 -28.25 11.80 -22.49
CA PRO A 374 -27.81 13.04 -23.13
C PRO A 374 -27.05 13.98 -22.22
N ARG A 375 -27.28 13.87 -20.92
CA ARG A 375 -26.54 14.63 -19.86
C ARG A 375 -25.04 14.45 -19.94
N TYR A 376 -24.57 13.26 -20.30
CA TYR A 376 -23.14 12.97 -20.40
C TYR A 376 -22.54 13.33 -21.78
N GLY A 377 -23.35 13.61 -22.77
CA GLY A 377 -22.90 13.93 -24.12
C GLY A 377 -23.55 15.22 -24.67
N LEU A 378 -23.67 16.27 -23.84
CA LEU A 378 -24.32 17.53 -24.19
C LEU A 378 -23.74 18.16 -25.47
N GLY A 379 -22.44 18.02 -25.71
CA GLY A 379 -21.80 18.50 -26.93
C GLY A 379 -22.34 17.91 -28.22
N ASN A 380 -23.00 16.74 -28.19
CA ASN A 380 -23.63 16.10 -29.36
C ASN A 380 -25.00 16.70 -29.72
N TYR A 381 -25.57 17.51 -28.80
CA TYR A 381 -26.92 18.10 -28.96
C TYR A 381 -26.91 19.60 -29.32
N LEU A 382 -25.75 20.09 -29.72
CA LEU A 382 -25.61 21.47 -30.16
C LEU A 382 -26.38 21.72 -31.46
N ALA A 383 -26.98 22.90 -31.56
CA ALA A 383 -27.63 23.31 -32.79
C ALA A 383 -26.61 23.33 -33.95
N PRO A 384 -26.92 22.78 -35.13
CA PRO A 384 -26.03 22.77 -36.30
C PRO A 384 -25.56 24.17 -36.71
N ARG A 385 -26.36 25.19 -36.41
CA ARG A 385 -26.08 26.61 -36.65
C ARG A 385 -26.46 27.40 -35.41
N PRO A 386 -25.54 27.56 -34.41
CA PRO A 386 -25.84 28.37 -33.25
C PRO A 386 -26.01 29.83 -33.65
N LYS A 387 -26.94 30.55 -32.98
CA LYS A 387 -27.18 31.96 -33.22
C LYS A 387 -25.94 32.83 -33.04
N THR A 388 -25.06 32.43 -32.11
CA THR A 388 -23.76 33.05 -31.88
C THR A 388 -22.68 31.95 -32.02
N PRO A 389 -21.71 32.10 -32.93
CA PRO A 389 -20.66 31.12 -33.10
C PRO A 389 -19.82 31.04 -31.78
N PRO A 390 -19.45 29.83 -31.35
CA PRO A 390 -18.67 29.66 -30.15
C PRO A 390 -17.26 30.25 -30.30
N THR A 391 -16.73 30.85 -29.24
CA THR A 391 -15.33 31.25 -29.21
C THR A 391 -14.41 30.03 -29.28
N PRO A 392 -13.11 30.19 -29.63
CA PRO A 392 -12.17 29.07 -29.67
C PRO A 392 -12.11 28.28 -28.37
N GLN A 393 -12.18 28.95 -27.21
CA GLN A 393 -12.22 28.31 -25.87
C GLN A 393 -13.52 27.51 -25.69
N GLN A 394 -14.66 28.07 -26.03
CA GLN A 394 -15.96 27.39 -25.97
C GLN A 394 -16.00 26.18 -26.92
N ALA A 395 -15.44 26.31 -28.13
CA ALA A 395 -15.36 25.21 -29.09
C ALA A 395 -14.49 24.05 -28.55
N ALA A 396 -13.39 24.34 -27.84
CA ALA A 396 -12.56 23.33 -27.20
C ALA A 396 -13.33 22.60 -26.09
N ILE A 397 -14.04 23.33 -25.21
CA ILE A 397 -14.89 22.74 -24.15
C ILE A 397 -15.97 21.84 -24.77
N ILE A 398 -16.68 22.32 -25.82
CA ILE A 398 -17.72 21.57 -26.50
C ILE A 398 -17.16 20.27 -27.11
N SER A 399 -15.99 20.34 -27.74
CA SER A 399 -15.32 19.17 -28.32
C SER A 399 -14.91 18.17 -27.23
N GLY A 400 -14.44 18.66 -26.08
CA GLY A 400 -14.16 17.84 -24.89
C GLY A 400 -15.40 17.12 -24.39
N LEU A 401 -16.51 17.84 -24.16
CA LEU A 401 -17.79 17.28 -23.71
C LEU A 401 -18.36 16.24 -24.68
N SER A 402 -18.13 16.39 -25.97
CA SER A 402 -18.62 15.41 -26.97
C SER A 402 -17.81 14.12 -26.98
N ARG A 403 -16.48 14.20 -26.79
CA ARG A 403 -15.58 13.04 -26.75
C ARG A 403 -15.72 12.24 -25.44
N ALA A 404 -15.73 12.94 -24.30
CA ALA A 404 -15.95 12.33 -23.00
C ALA A 404 -17.31 11.63 -22.92
N GLY A 405 -18.35 12.24 -23.50
CA GLY A 405 -19.72 11.76 -23.43
C GLY A 405 -19.96 10.36 -23.94
N SER A 406 -19.28 9.92 -25.00
CA SER A 406 -19.47 8.56 -25.53
C SER A 406 -18.90 7.48 -24.63
N ARG A 407 -17.75 7.74 -23.97
CA ARG A 407 -17.13 6.84 -22.98
C ARG A 407 -17.98 6.77 -21.72
N LEU A 408 -18.38 7.93 -21.18
CA LEU A 408 -19.23 8.02 -19.98
C LEU A 408 -20.57 7.31 -20.17
N MET A 409 -21.22 7.44 -21.33
CA MET A 409 -22.46 6.70 -21.63
C MET A 409 -22.24 5.19 -21.61
N GLY A 410 -21.15 4.71 -22.20
CA GLY A 410 -20.77 3.28 -22.15
C GLY A 410 -20.54 2.80 -20.74
N PHE A 411 -19.82 3.58 -19.96
CA PHE A 411 -19.52 3.28 -18.55
C PHE A 411 -20.80 3.26 -17.70
N CYS A 412 -21.67 4.26 -17.80
CA CYS A 412 -22.94 4.30 -17.09
C CYS A 412 -23.82 3.09 -17.39
N ARG A 413 -23.89 2.64 -18.66
CA ARG A 413 -24.62 1.42 -19.03
C ARG A 413 -23.98 0.18 -18.37
N THR A 414 -22.67 0.05 -18.41
CA THR A 414 -21.94 -1.04 -17.76
C THR A 414 -22.18 -1.05 -16.24
N ASN A 415 -22.19 0.11 -15.60
CA ASN A 415 -22.48 0.22 -14.19
C ASN A 415 -23.92 -0.16 -13.84
N LEU A 416 -24.88 0.22 -14.64
CA LEU A 416 -26.26 -0.26 -14.46
C LEU A 416 -26.33 -1.79 -14.49
N PHE A 417 -25.60 -2.46 -15.39
CA PHE A 417 -25.53 -3.92 -15.41
C PHE A 417 -24.82 -4.48 -14.18
N LYS A 418 -23.70 -3.90 -13.76
CA LYS A 418 -23.01 -4.30 -12.51
C LYS A 418 -23.91 -4.16 -11.26
N ARG A 419 -24.69 -3.07 -11.20
CA ARG A 419 -25.65 -2.86 -10.11
C ARG A 419 -26.79 -3.89 -10.17
N LEU A 420 -27.27 -4.21 -11.36
CA LEU A 420 -28.27 -5.25 -11.57
C LEU A 420 -27.76 -6.62 -11.11
N GLU A 421 -26.50 -6.98 -11.45
CA GLU A 421 -25.86 -8.21 -11.00
C GLU A 421 -25.61 -8.23 -9.48
N SER A 422 -25.35 -7.06 -8.89
CA SER A 422 -25.05 -6.96 -7.46
C SER A 422 -26.30 -7.16 -6.60
N ALA A 423 -27.35 -6.38 -6.82
CA ALA A 423 -28.62 -6.48 -6.14
C ALA A 423 -29.73 -5.70 -6.84
N GLY A 424 -30.94 -6.25 -6.91
CA GLY A 424 -32.10 -5.56 -7.47
C GLY A 424 -32.38 -4.20 -6.81
N PRO A 425 -32.39 -4.06 -5.47
CA PRO A 425 -32.56 -2.76 -4.81
C PRO A 425 -31.48 -1.74 -5.19
N ALA A 426 -30.21 -2.14 -5.31
CA ALA A 426 -29.13 -1.25 -5.71
C ALA A 426 -29.32 -0.74 -7.14
N PHE A 427 -29.77 -1.61 -8.04
CA PHE A 427 -30.11 -1.23 -9.42
C PHE A 427 -31.27 -0.21 -9.46
N LEU A 428 -32.37 -0.46 -8.73
CA LEU A 428 -33.52 0.44 -8.66
C LEU A 428 -33.13 1.81 -8.13
N LEU A 429 -32.31 1.87 -7.06
CA LEU A 429 -31.80 3.12 -6.51
C LEU A 429 -30.98 3.89 -7.54
N SER A 430 -30.13 3.22 -8.32
CA SER A 430 -29.35 3.86 -9.39
C SER A 430 -30.27 4.41 -10.50
N ILE A 431 -31.31 3.70 -10.87
CA ILE A 431 -32.32 4.18 -11.84
C ILE A 431 -33.06 5.41 -11.31
N GLU A 432 -33.52 5.40 -10.06
CA GLU A 432 -34.19 6.54 -9.41
C GLU A 432 -33.31 7.78 -9.45
N ARG A 433 -32.03 7.65 -9.13
CA ARG A 433 -31.04 8.73 -9.21
C ARG A 433 -30.88 9.27 -10.64
N HIS A 434 -30.79 8.39 -11.63
CA HIS A 434 -30.74 8.83 -13.03
C HIS A 434 -31.98 9.59 -13.45
N VAL A 435 -33.15 9.13 -13.05
CA VAL A 435 -34.43 9.79 -13.34
C VAL A 435 -34.48 11.18 -12.69
N LEU A 436 -34.16 11.26 -11.39
CA LEU A 436 -34.15 12.53 -10.65
C LEU A 436 -33.20 13.55 -11.28
N ARG A 437 -31.98 13.14 -11.61
CA ARG A 437 -31.01 14.01 -12.27
C ARG A 437 -31.48 14.49 -13.64
N ASN A 438 -32.17 13.68 -14.43
CA ASN A 438 -32.76 14.10 -15.69
C ASN A 438 -33.88 15.14 -15.47
N PHE A 439 -34.70 15.01 -14.42
CA PHE A 439 -35.71 16.03 -14.08
C PHE A 439 -35.09 17.37 -13.70
N VAL A 440 -33.99 17.37 -12.94
CA VAL A 440 -33.26 18.58 -12.59
C VAL A 440 -32.73 19.30 -13.86
N PHE A 441 -32.15 18.51 -14.78
CA PHE A 441 -31.69 19.06 -16.07
C PHE A 441 -32.85 19.65 -16.91
N LEU A 442 -33.95 18.94 -16.99
CA LEU A 442 -35.15 19.44 -17.71
C LEU A 442 -35.67 20.72 -17.09
N HIS A 443 -35.78 20.76 -15.76
CA HIS A 443 -36.20 21.96 -15.05
C HIS A 443 -35.28 23.15 -15.32
N ALA A 444 -33.97 22.96 -15.31
CA ALA A 444 -33.02 24.01 -15.62
C ALA A 444 -33.17 24.52 -17.05
N LEU A 445 -33.33 23.61 -18.04
CA LEU A 445 -33.53 23.97 -19.43
C LEU A 445 -34.85 24.73 -19.65
N GLU A 446 -35.97 24.27 -19.07
CA GLU A 446 -37.29 24.88 -19.20
C GLU A 446 -37.36 26.28 -18.59
N ASN A 447 -36.60 26.52 -17.50
CA ASN A 447 -36.62 27.80 -16.80
C ASN A 447 -35.42 28.70 -17.16
N GLY A 448 -34.58 28.32 -18.12
CA GLY A 448 -33.41 29.11 -18.53
C GLY A 448 -32.35 29.27 -17.43
N LEU A 449 -32.27 28.31 -16.50
CA LEU A 449 -31.29 28.27 -15.44
C LEU A 449 -29.96 27.68 -15.93
N GLU A 450 -28.89 27.92 -15.21
CA GLU A 450 -27.60 27.29 -15.48
C GLU A 450 -27.70 25.77 -15.31
N LEU A 451 -27.14 25.02 -16.28
CA LEU A 451 -27.11 23.56 -16.17
C LEU A 451 -26.14 23.11 -15.08
N PRO A 452 -26.54 22.18 -14.22
CA PRO A 452 -25.65 21.63 -13.19
C PRO A 452 -24.60 20.72 -13.85
N LEU A 453 -23.50 21.32 -14.32
CA LEU A 453 -22.35 20.64 -14.89
C LEU A 453 -21.31 20.43 -13.78
N GLY A 454 -20.96 19.18 -13.48
CA GLY A 454 -19.94 18.83 -12.49
C GLY A 454 -20.49 18.30 -11.16
N THR A 455 -19.57 17.94 -10.27
CA THR A 455 -19.84 17.30 -8.98
C THR A 455 -20.45 18.24 -7.94
N GLN A 456 -20.28 19.56 -8.05
CA GLN A 456 -20.74 20.54 -7.05
C GLN A 456 -22.26 20.62 -6.89
N GLY A 457 -23.06 20.22 -7.88
CA GLY A 457 -24.52 20.16 -7.76
C GLY A 457 -25.06 18.80 -7.32
N ALA A 458 -24.26 17.74 -7.38
CA ALA A 458 -24.66 16.40 -7.02
C ALA A 458 -24.75 16.18 -5.50
N GLU A 459 -23.95 16.91 -4.72
CA GLU A 459 -23.92 16.83 -3.24
C GLU A 459 -25.27 17.18 -2.59
N LEU A 460 -26.05 18.04 -3.23
CA LEU A 460 -27.39 18.44 -2.74
C LEU A 460 -28.46 17.35 -2.98
N LEU A 461 -28.19 16.41 -3.90
CA LEU A 461 -29.14 15.39 -4.32
C LEU A 461 -28.75 13.98 -3.83
N ASP A 462 -27.55 13.81 -3.35
CA ASP A 462 -27.03 12.53 -2.83
C ASP A 462 -27.09 12.50 -1.30
N SER A 463 -28.09 11.81 -0.79
CA SER A 463 -28.08 11.34 0.57
C SER A 463 -27.01 10.24 0.72
N ARG A 464 -25.86 10.58 1.30
CA ARG A 464 -24.84 9.71 1.94
C ARG A 464 -24.24 8.48 1.20
N ASP A 465 -24.85 7.99 0.11
CA ASP A 465 -24.31 6.89 -0.68
C ASP A 465 -23.91 7.42 -2.06
N GLU A 466 -22.64 7.68 -2.24
CA GLU A 466 -22.06 8.21 -3.48
C GLU A 466 -22.05 7.15 -4.57
N ASP A 467 -22.26 7.62 -5.81
CA ASP A 467 -21.94 6.87 -7.02
C ASP A 467 -20.39 6.78 -7.15
N GLU A 468 -19.75 5.94 -6.29
CA GLU A 468 -18.32 5.62 -6.39
C GLU A 468 -17.90 5.27 -7.82
N ASP A 469 -18.83 4.66 -8.57
CA ASP A 469 -18.65 4.23 -9.95
C ASP A 469 -18.59 5.40 -10.97
N ALA A 470 -19.25 6.53 -10.70
CA ALA A 470 -19.17 7.71 -11.57
C ALA A 470 -17.89 8.53 -11.30
N GLU A 471 -17.42 8.54 -10.06
CA GLU A 471 -16.13 9.12 -9.71
C GLU A 471 -14.96 8.28 -10.25
N GLU A 472 -15.00 6.94 -10.16
CA GLU A 472 -14.01 6.07 -10.81
C GLU A 472 -13.94 6.28 -12.33
N ALA A 473 -15.06 6.57 -12.98
CA ALA A 473 -15.08 6.84 -14.42
C ALA A 473 -14.47 8.19 -14.80
N LEU A 474 -14.76 9.24 -14.01
CA LEU A 474 -14.13 10.55 -14.16
C LEU A 474 -12.64 10.50 -13.82
N GLU A 475 -12.26 9.65 -12.86
CA GLU A 475 -10.88 9.41 -12.47
C GLU A 475 -10.08 8.68 -13.55
N ALA A 476 -10.68 7.70 -14.23
CA ALA A 476 -10.08 7.03 -15.37
C ALA A 476 -9.87 7.97 -16.57
N GLU A 477 -10.71 9.00 -16.74
CA GLU A 477 -10.54 10.01 -17.80
C GLU A 477 -9.38 10.97 -17.52
N ASP A 478 -9.18 11.36 -16.28
CA ASP A 478 -8.04 12.21 -15.88
C ASP A 478 -6.70 11.48 -16.04
N ASP A 479 -6.68 10.15 -15.95
CA ASP A 479 -5.49 9.33 -16.14
C ASP A 479 -5.15 9.10 -17.63
N ASP A 480 -6.16 9.04 -18.53
CA ASP A 480 -5.97 8.83 -19.98
C ASP A 480 -5.59 10.10 -20.75
N GLU A 481 -5.91 11.32 -20.26
CA GLU A 481 -5.53 12.57 -20.94
C GLU A 481 -4.01 12.82 -20.96
N VAL A 482 -3.25 12.18 -20.07
CA VAL A 482 -1.78 12.34 -20.00
C VAL A 482 -1.05 11.55 -21.10
N ALA A 483 -1.71 10.57 -21.76
CA ALA A 483 -1.10 9.71 -22.75
C ALA A 483 -1.02 10.30 -24.18
N ILE A 484 -1.57 11.51 -24.42
CA ILE A 484 -1.72 12.06 -25.79
C ILE A 484 -0.73 13.19 -26.14
N ASP A 485 0.06 13.69 -25.19
CA ASP A 485 0.97 14.82 -25.42
C ASP A 485 2.46 14.39 -25.49
N SER A 486 2.75 13.38 -26.29
CA SER A 486 4.12 13.15 -26.79
C SER A 486 4.15 13.51 -28.27
N PRO A 487 4.87 14.56 -28.69
CA PRO A 487 5.06 14.84 -30.11
C PRO A 487 5.83 13.69 -30.76
N LEU A 488 5.27 13.09 -31.78
CA LEU A 488 5.96 12.15 -32.66
C LEU A 488 7.26 12.80 -33.16
N PRO A 489 8.41 12.12 -33.12
CA PRO A 489 9.63 12.64 -33.71
C PRO A 489 9.41 12.80 -35.21
N GLY A 490 9.64 14.00 -35.70
CA GLY A 490 9.53 14.36 -37.10
C GLY A 490 10.39 13.43 -37.96
N GLY A 491 9.75 12.75 -38.90
CA GLY A 491 10.42 12.09 -40.00
C GLY A 491 10.92 13.14 -40.96
N GLU A 492 12.23 13.39 -40.99
CA GLU A 492 12.91 13.93 -42.16
C GLU A 492 13.29 12.78 -43.08
N GLY A 493 13.01 12.96 -44.39
CA GLY A 493 13.47 12.11 -45.45
C GLY A 493 12.43 11.82 -46.50
#